data_ff3f28f4a02a26313e40229909152fa7
#
_entry.id   ff3f28f4a02a26313e40229909152fa7
#
_cell.length_a   1.000
_cell.length_b   1.000
_cell.length_c   1.000
_cell.angle_alpha   90.00
_cell.angle_beta   90.00
_cell.angle_gamma   90.00
#
_symmetry.space_group_name_H-M   'P 1'
#
loop_
_entity.id
_entity.type
_entity.pdbx_description
1 polymer ?
#
loop_
_entity_poly.entity_id
_entity_poly.type
_entity_poly.pdbx_seq_one_letter_code
_entity_poly.pdbx_strand_id
1 'polypeptide(L)'
;MGRAHYIFFDVDDTLIEWVNKWDDAFVEAARSVGVEADAERALKALERATATLYEECVREHHAGGDLKAFWLDYDSRVLEMLGAGERSREAAARVGELLTQPDAMRLYSEVPEVLESLSAGGARLGIVTARPQAAPDLERLGVAGYFDPILDAFSVGSAKAEGRMFRMAAEAAGESGRVGWHVGDKYGSDVVGARAAGLRPVLVDRCGAHPDADCARIEDLRELLEIIASAPEEDGL
;
A
#
# COMPACT_ATOMS: atom_id res chain seq x y z
N MET A 1 3.23 24.78 22.05
CA MET A 1 3.27 23.38 21.56
C MET A 1 2.43 23.35 20.30
N GLY A 2 3.06 23.22 19.13
CA GLY A 2 2.35 23.07 17.88
C GLY A 2 1.41 21.87 17.92
N ARG A 3 0.28 21.93 17.20
CA ARG A 3 -0.66 20.79 17.12
C ARG A 3 0.03 19.63 16.44
N ALA A 4 -0.08 18.43 17.02
CA ALA A 4 0.45 17.22 16.44
C ALA A 4 -0.15 17.01 15.04
N HIS A 5 0.70 16.79 14.03
CA HIS A 5 0.26 16.38 12.70
C HIS A 5 -0.25 14.95 12.72
N TYR A 6 -1.25 14.68 11.91
CA TYR A 6 -1.73 13.33 11.68
C TYR A 6 -1.28 12.86 10.30
N ILE A 7 -0.59 11.72 10.23
CA ILE A 7 0.05 11.24 9.01
C ILE A 7 -0.32 9.77 8.80
N PHE A 8 -1.02 9.50 7.71
CA PHE A 8 -1.26 8.13 7.24
C PHE A 8 -0.19 7.71 6.23
N PHE A 9 0.21 6.46 6.28
CA PHE A 9 1.13 5.86 5.32
C PHE A 9 0.46 4.71 4.57
N ASP A 10 0.80 4.56 3.30
CA ASP A 10 0.73 3.29 2.62
C ASP A 10 1.85 2.36 3.09
N VAL A 11 1.83 1.10 2.68
CA VAL A 11 2.80 0.10 3.11
C VAL A 11 3.73 -0.33 1.98
N ASP A 12 3.17 -0.94 0.92
CA ASP A 12 3.96 -1.47 -0.20
C ASP A 12 4.62 -0.34 -0.98
N ASP A 13 5.91 -0.49 -1.32
CA ASP A 13 6.73 0.51 -2.04
C ASP A 13 6.82 1.91 -1.37
N THR A 14 6.18 2.06 -0.20
CA THR A 14 6.23 3.26 0.65
C THR A 14 7.11 3.01 1.87
N LEU A 15 6.72 2.09 2.76
CA LEU A 15 7.45 1.69 3.95
C LEU A 15 8.28 0.43 3.74
N ILE A 16 7.76 -0.50 2.94
CA ILE A 16 8.41 -1.78 2.65
C ILE A 16 8.84 -1.89 1.19
N GLU A 17 9.98 -2.52 0.99
CA GLU A 17 10.52 -2.94 -0.29
C GLU A 17 10.33 -4.44 -0.46
N TRP A 18 9.80 -4.85 -1.61
CA TRP A 18 9.78 -6.25 -2.00
C TRP A 18 11.13 -6.66 -2.57
N VAL A 19 11.79 -7.65 -1.96
CA VAL A 19 13.06 -8.22 -2.42
C VAL A 19 12.80 -9.05 -3.67
N ASN A 20 11.77 -9.88 -3.64
CA ASN A 20 11.23 -10.56 -4.81
C ASN A 20 10.10 -9.70 -5.38
N LYS A 21 10.35 -9.07 -6.52
CA LYS A 21 9.31 -8.25 -7.15
C LYS A 21 8.12 -9.09 -7.57
N TRP A 22 6.94 -8.49 -7.51
CA TRP A 22 5.70 -9.17 -7.86
C TRP A 22 5.70 -9.68 -9.30
N ASP A 23 6.14 -8.87 -10.25
CA ASP A 23 6.25 -9.25 -11.66
C ASP A 23 7.17 -10.45 -11.87
N ASP A 24 8.32 -10.50 -11.20
CA ASP A 24 9.25 -11.65 -11.25
C ASP A 24 8.59 -12.92 -10.66
N ALA A 25 7.86 -12.82 -9.57
CA ALA A 25 7.14 -13.96 -8.99
C ALA A 25 6.07 -14.51 -9.96
N PHE A 26 5.31 -13.63 -10.62
CA PHE A 26 4.33 -14.04 -11.62
C PHE A 26 4.98 -14.64 -12.88
N VAL A 27 6.12 -14.11 -13.32
CA VAL A 27 6.90 -14.69 -14.43
C VAL A 27 7.38 -16.10 -14.07
N GLU A 28 7.95 -16.31 -12.88
CA GLU A 28 8.40 -17.62 -12.43
C GLU A 28 7.24 -18.60 -12.33
N ALA A 29 6.12 -18.17 -11.72
CA ALA A 29 4.92 -18.99 -11.58
C ALA A 29 4.32 -19.38 -12.94
N ALA A 30 4.21 -18.46 -13.89
CA ALA A 30 3.74 -18.74 -15.25
C ALA A 30 4.64 -19.77 -15.96
N ARG A 31 5.96 -19.60 -15.86
CA ARG A 31 6.95 -20.55 -16.44
C ARG A 31 6.85 -21.93 -15.82
N SER A 32 6.55 -22.05 -14.52
CA SER A 32 6.41 -23.36 -13.85
C SER A 32 5.29 -24.22 -14.45
N VAL A 33 4.33 -23.59 -15.09
CA VAL A 33 3.19 -24.26 -15.76
C VAL A 33 3.34 -24.25 -17.31
N GLY A 34 4.51 -23.91 -17.82
CA GLY A 34 4.81 -23.96 -19.25
C GLY A 34 4.34 -22.74 -20.06
N VAL A 35 4.02 -21.64 -19.40
CA VAL A 35 3.64 -20.37 -20.04
C VAL A 35 4.86 -19.47 -20.15
N GLU A 36 5.15 -19.02 -21.39
CA GLU A 36 6.17 -18.00 -21.61
C GLU A 36 5.66 -16.62 -21.21
N ALA A 37 6.31 -16.02 -20.22
CA ALA A 37 6.05 -14.67 -19.74
C ALA A 37 7.38 -13.94 -19.48
N ASP A 38 7.31 -12.61 -19.58
CA ASP A 38 8.38 -11.69 -19.20
C ASP A 38 7.84 -10.64 -18.20
N ALA A 39 8.73 -9.85 -17.63
CA ALA A 39 8.37 -8.85 -16.63
C ALA A 39 7.38 -7.80 -17.17
N GLU A 40 7.53 -7.38 -18.45
CA GLU A 40 6.63 -6.39 -19.05
C GLU A 40 5.18 -6.91 -19.15
N ARG A 41 5.01 -8.16 -19.57
CA ARG A 41 3.69 -8.80 -19.64
C ARG A 41 3.09 -9.01 -18.25
N ALA A 42 3.92 -9.44 -17.28
CA ALA A 42 3.48 -9.63 -15.91
C ALA A 42 3.04 -8.32 -15.27
N LEU A 43 3.82 -7.25 -15.44
CA LEU A 43 3.48 -5.92 -14.93
C LEU A 43 2.15 -5.41 -15.53
N LYS A 44 1.96 -5.50 -16.85
CA LYS A 44 0.71 -5.12 -17.51
C LYS A 44 -0.50 -5.93 -17.03
N ALA A 45 -0.31 -7.22 -16.76
CA ALA A 45 -1.37 -8.07 -16.22
C ALA A 45 -1.73 -7.65 -14.78
N LEU A 46 -0.73 -7.38 -13.94
CA LEU A 46 -0.90 -6.89 -12.58
C LEU A 46 -1.60 -5.53 -12.54
N GLU A 47 -1.15 -4.56 -13.33
CA GLU A 47 -1.78 -3.23 -13.43
C GLU A 47 -3.25 -3.36 -13.85
N ARG A 48 -3.53 -4.16 -14.87
CA ARG A 48 -4.90 -4.40 -15.32
C ARG A 48 -5.74 -5.09 -14.25
N ALA A 49 -5.22 -6.12 -13.58
CA ALA A 49 -5.92 -6.82 -12.53
C ALA A 49 -6.21 -5.92 -11.33
N THR A 50 -5.25 -5.10 -10.93
CA THR A 50 -5.44 -4.12 -9.87
C THR A 50 -6.56 -3.12 -10.22
N ALA A 51 -6.59 -2.64 -11.45
CA ALA A 51 -7.60 -1.68 -11.90
C ALA A 51 -9.01 -2.28 -12.06
N THR A 52 -9.14 -3.60 -12.32
CA THR A 52 -10.42 -4.19 -12.74
C THR A 52 -10.94 -5.29 -11.82
N LEU A 53 -10.07 -6.01 -11.13
CA LEU A 53 -10.44 -7.22 -10.36
C LEU A 53 -10.22 -7.08 -8.85
N TYR A 54 -9.29 -6.24 -8.43
CA TYR A 54 -8.88 -6.19 -7.03
C TYR A 54 -10.05 -5.89 -6.08
N GLU A 55 -10.85 -4.88 -6.40
CA GLU A 55 -12.03 -4.53 -5.60
C GLU A 55 -13.08 -5.64 -5.55
N GLU A 56 -13.27 -6.33 -6.67
CA GLU A 56 -14.21 -7.45 -6.75
C GLU A 56 -13.76 -8.58 -5.83
N CYS A 57 -12.47 -8.98 -5.92
CA CYS A 57 -11.89 -10.00 -5.05
C CYS A 57 -11.96 -9.60 -3.56
N VAL A 58 -11.71 -8.34 -3.23
CA VAL A 58 -11.88 -7.83 -1.86
C VAL A 58 -13.33 -8.02 -1.39
N ARG A 59 -14.31 -7.59 -2.18
CA ARG A 59 -15.74 -7.75 -1.80
C ARG A 59 -16.17 -9.20 -1.65
N GLU A 60 -15.65 -10.09 -2.50
CA GLU A 60 -15.99 -11.52 -2.46
C GLU A 60 -15.42 -12.23 -1.24
N HIS A 61 -14.23 -11.86 -0.79
CA HIS A 61 -13.49 -12.61 0.24
C HIS A 61 -13.43 -11.94 1.61
N HIS A 62 -13.59 -10.60 1.71
CA HIS A 62 -13.41 -9.89 2.99
C HIS A 62 -14.37 -10.39 4.10
N ALA A 63 -15.63 -10.68 3.78
CA ALA A 63 -16.61 -11.12 4.76
C ALA A 63 -16.31 -12.51 5.35
N GLY A 64 -15.62 -13.37 4.60
CA GLY A 64 -15.18 -14.69 5.06
C GLY A 64 -13.86 -14.70 5.83
N GLY A 65 -13.09 -13.61 5.75
CA GLY A 65 -11.79 -13.48 6.41
C GLY A 65 -10.71 -14.44 5.88
N ASP A 66 -10.95 -15.16 4.79
CA ASP A 66 -10.00 -16.13 4.22
C ASP A 66 -9.04 -15.43 3.23
N LEU A 67 -7.98 -14.89 3.80
CA LEU A 67 -6.92 -14.22 3.04
C LEU A 67 -6.21 -15.14 2.05
N LYS A 68 -6.06 -16.42 2.40
CA LYS A 68 -5.42 -17.38 1.51
C LYS A 68 -6.27 -17.64 0.27
N ALA A 69 -7.59 -17.75 0.45
CA ALA A 69 -8.52 -17.89 -0.66
C ALA A 69 -8.55 -16.63 -1.53
N PHE A 70 -8.51 -15.45 -0.91
CA PHE A 70 -8.41 -14.17 -1.61
C PHE A 70 -7.19 -14.13 -2.55
N TRP A 71 -5.98 -14.36 -2.02
CA TRP A 71 -4.76 -14.31 -2.82
C TRP A 71 -4.75 -15.38 -3.91
N LEU A 72 -5.18 -16.60 -3.58
CA LEU A 72 -5.24 -17.68 -4.56
C LEU A 72 -6.20 -17.38 -5.71
N ASP A 73 -7.31 -16.69 -5.44
CA ASP A 73 -8.27 -16.29 -6.47
C ASP A 73 -7.72 -15.12 -7.29
N TYR A 74 -7.25 -14.05 -6.63
CA TYR A 74 -6.68 -12.89 -7.31
C TYR A 74 -5.49 -13.28 -8.21
N ASP A 75 -4.52 -14.00 -7.67
CA ASP A 75 -3.33 -14.42 -8.42
C ASP A 75 -3.69 -15.35 -9.57
N SER A 76 -4.69 -16.25 -9.39
CA SER A 76 -5.19 -17.10 -10.48
C SER A 76 -5.73 -16.27 -11.64
N ARG A 77 -6.50 -15.23 -11.36
CA ARG A 77 -7.06 -14.33 -12.40
C ARG A 77 -5.98 -13.54 -13.12
N VAL A 78 -4.93 -13.10 -12.42
CA VAL A 78 -3.74 -12.49 -13.05
C VAL A 78 -3.04 -13.48 -13.97
N LEU A 79 -2.84 -14.74 -13.53
CA LEU A 79 -2.19 -15.79 -14.30
C LEU A 79 -3.03 -16.25 -15.51
N GLU A 80 -4.36 -16.19 -15.43
CA GLU A 80 -5.23 -16.36 -16.58
C GLU A 80 -4.98 -15.30 -17.65
N MET A 81 -4.78 -14.03 -17.26
CA MET A 81 -4.41 -12.96 -18.18
C MET A 81 -3.05 -13.19 -18.84
N LEU A 82 -2.13 -13.89 -18.15
CA LEU A 82 -0.84 -14.31 -18.70
C LEU A 82 -0.94 -15.53 -19.61
N GLY A 83 -2.07 -16.25 -19.60
CA GLY A 83 -2.32 -17.39 -20.46
C GLY A 83 -2.16 -18.76 -19.78
N ALA A 84 -2.14 -18.83 -18.46
CA ALA A 84 -2.01 -20.09 -17.71
C ALA A 84 -3.24 -21.01 -17.82
N GLY A 85 -4.40 -20.47 -18.22
CA GLY A 85 -5.63 -21.24 -18.46
C GLY A 85 -6.02 -22.11 -17.26
N GLU A 86 -6.30 -23.40 -17.49
CA GLU A 86 -6.71 -24.34 -16.42
C GLU A 86 -5.63 -24.55 -15.33
N ARG A 87 -4.37 -24.19 -15.59
CA ARG A 87 -3.28 -24.29 -14.62
C ARG A 87 -3.03 -22.99 -13.81
N SER A 88 -3.87 -21.98 -14.00
CA SER A 88 -3.73 -20.68 -13.30
C SER A 88 -3.69 -20.84 -11.78
N ARG A 89 -4.54 -21.74 -11.24
CA ARG A 89 -4.61 -21.98 -9.80
C ARG A 89 -3.38 -22.70 -9.22
N GLU A 90 -2.77 -23.60 -10.02
CA GLU A 90 -1.50 -24.25 -9.68
C GLU A 90 -0.36 -23.21 -9.66
N ALA A 91 -0.30 -22.36 -10.68
CA ALA A 91 0.68 -21.28 -10.75
C ALA A 91 0.49 -20.24 -9.64
N ALA A 92 -0.76 -19.90 -9.27
CA ALA A 92 -1.05 -18.98 -8.18
C ALA A 92 -0.55 -19.47 -6.81
N ALA A 93 -0.61 -20.78 -6.56
CA ALA A 93 -0.03 -21.35 -5.35
C ALA A 93 1.50 -21.10 -5.31
N ARG A 94 2.17 -21.14 -6.46
CA ARG A 94 3.60 -20.83 -6.56
C ARG A 94 3.91 -19.36 -6.28
N VAL A 95 3.06 -18.43 -6.75
CA VAL A 95 3.20 -17.00 -6.39
C VAL A 95 3.17 -16.83 -4.88
N GLY A 96 2.17 -17.45 -4.21
CA GLY A 96 2.05 -17.42 -2.76
C GLY A 96 3.30 -17.94 -2.05
N GLU A 97 3.89 -19.05 -2.52
CA GLU A 97 5.14 -19.59 -1.97
C GLU A 97 6.31 -18.59 -2.10
N LEU A 98 6.44 -17.93 -3.24
CA LEU A 98 7.54 -16.99 -3.51
C LEU A 98 7.43 -15.70 -2.69
N LEU A 99 6.21 -15.18 -2.53
CA LEU A 99 5.97 -13.92 -1.85
C LEU A 99 5.83 -14.04 -0.31
N THR A 100 5.70 -15.27 0.21
CA THR A 100 5.62 -15.51 1.67
C THR A 100 6.94 -15.97 2.29
N GLN A 101 8.04 -15.96 1.55
CA GLN A 101 9.37 -16.23 2.12
C GLN A 101 9.69 -15.19 3.21
N PRO A 102 10.40 -15.58 4.30
CA PRO A 102 10.71 -14.68 5.41
C PRO A 102 11.45 -13.39 5.01
N ASP A 103 12.24 -13.48 3.95
CA ASP A 103 13.06 -12.42 3.38
C ASP A 103 12.46 -11.79 2.11
N ALA A 104 11.19 -12.12 1.77
CA ALA A 104 10.54 -11.58 0.58
C ALA A 104 10.32 -10.07 0.64
N MET A 105 10.29 -9.49 1.83
CA MET A 105 10.11 -8.05 2.05
C MET A 105 10.98 -7.53 3.19
N ARG A 106 11.32 -6.25 3.13
CA ARG A 106 12.05 -5.53 4.18
C ARG A 106 11.61 -4.07 4.25
N LEU A 107 11.89 -3.39 5.35
CA LEU A 107 11.73 -1.93 5.40
C LEU A 107 12.77 -1.26 4.49
N TYR A 108 12.38 -0.15 3.87
CA TYR A 108 13.37 0.77 3.34
C TYR A 108 14.26 1.28 4.47
N SER A 109 15.53 1.50 4.19
CA SER A 109 16.55 1.76 5.21
C SER A 109 16.29 3.01 6.06
N GLU A 110 15.62 4.00 5.50
CA GLU A 110 15.27 5.26 6.15
C GLU A 110 14.02 5.19 7.04
N VAL A 111 13.17 4.17 6.87
CA VAL A 111 11.86 4.10 7.54
C VAL A 111 11.97 4.15 9.07
N PRO A 112 12.83 3.37 9.74
CA PRO A 112 12.90 3.40 11.20
C PRO A 112 13.24 4.80 11.75
N GLU A 113 14.22 5.49 11.16
CA GLU A 113 14.64 6.81 11.62
C GLU A 113 13.57 7.89 11.37
N VAL A 114 12.84 7.78 10.24
CA VAL A 114 11.76 8.73 9.91
C VAL A 114 10.59 8.56 10.85
N LEU A 115 10.14 7.31 11.11
CA LEU A 115 9.06 7.03 12.05
C LEU A 115 9.38 7.50 13.47
N GLU A 116 10.61 7.24 13.94
CA GLU A 116 11.07 7.71 15.24
C GLU A 116 11.07 9.25 15.30
N SER A 117 11.59 9.93 14.28
CA SER A 117 11.65 11.39 14.21
C SER A 117 10.26 12.02 14.23
N LEU A 118 9.32 11.49 13.43
CA LEU A 118 7.94 11.98 13.38
C LEU A 118 7.22 11.77 14.72
N SER A 119 7.36 10.59 15.31
CA SER A 119 6.76 10.26 16.60
C SER A 119 7.34 11.11 17.73
N ALA A 120 8.66 11.30 17.79
CA ALA A 120 9.33 12.17 18.75
C ALA A 120 8.91 13.64 18.58
N GLY A 121 8.62 14.07 17.35
CA GLY A 121 8.03 15.38 17.03
C GLY A 121 6.56 15.53 17.45
N GLY A 122 5.94 14.47 17.97
CA GLY A 122 4.54 14.47 18.42
C GLY A 122 3.53 14.18 17.30
N ALA A 123 3.97 13.75 16.11
CA ALA A 123 3.05 13.32 15.07
C ALA A 123 2.34 12.01 15.48
N ARG A 124 1.07 11.89 15.11
CA ARG A 124 0.31 10.64 15.23
C ARG A 124 0.32 9.96 13.88
N LEU A 125 0.70 8.69 13.87
CA LEU A 125 0.89 7.93 12.64
C LEU A 125 -0.17 6.84 12.51
N GLY A 126 -0.65 6.60 11.29
CA GLY A 126 -1.57 5.52 10.99
C GLY A 126 -1.26 4.88 9.64
N ILE A 127 -1.90 3.76 9.37
CA ILE A 127 -1.80 3.05 8.09
C ILE A 127 -3.14 3.08 7.36
N VAL A 128 -3.09 3.41 6.08
CA VAL A 128 -4.19 3.19 5.12
C VAL A 128 -3.59 2.52 3.89
N THR A 129 -3.81 1.21 3.75
CA THR A 129 -3.18 0.42 2.70
C THR A 129 -4.17 -0.44 1.93
N ALA A 130 -3.86 -0.72 0.67
CA ALA A 130 -4.55 -1.75 -0.10
C ALA A 130 -4.12 -3.17 0.33
N ARG A 131 -2.94 -3.30 0.96
CA ARG A 131 -2.38 -4.58 1.39
C ARG A 131 -3.26 -5.24 2.44
N PRO A 132 -3.84 -6.43 2.17
CA PRO A 132 -4.59 -7.18 3.16
C PRO A 132 -3.72 -7.58 4.36
N GLN A 133 -4.27 -7.46 5.57
CA GLN A 133 -3.62 -7.86 6.82
C GLN A 133 -2.20 -7.29 7.00
N ALA A 134 -2.04 -5.99 6.78
CA ALA A 134 -0.76 -5.31 6.93
C ALA A 134 -0.18 -5.39 8.37
N ALA A 135 -1.01 -5.44 9.39
CA ALA A 135 -0.56 -5.42 10.79
C ALA A 135 0.43 -6.54 11.16
N PRO A 136 0.19 -7.83 10.84
CA PRO A 136 1.16 -8.89 11.12
C PRO A 136 2.53 -8.70 10.44
N ASP A 137 2.55 -8.14 9.24
CA ASP A 137 3.82 -7.87 8.56
C ASP A 137 4.58 -6.71 9.21
N LEU A 138 3.87 -5.64 9.58
CA LEU A 138 4.46 -4.51 10.31
C LEU A 138 4.94 -4.93 11.72
N GLU A 139 4.25 -5.87 12.39
CA GLU A 139 4.71 -6.47 13.65
C GLU A 139 6.02 -7.24 13.44
N ARG A 140 6.08 -8.10 12.43
CA ARG A 140 7.29 -8.88 12.08
C ARG A 140 8.48 -7.97 11.73
N LEU A 141 8.21 -6.83 11.10
CA LEU A 141 9.21 -5.82 10.75
C LEU A 141 9.55 -4.86 11.91
N GLY A 142 8.86 -4.98 13.06
CA GLY A 142 9.15 -4.24 14.29
C GLY A 142 8.66 -2.79 14.31
N VAL A 143 7.74 -2.41 13.41
CA VAL A 143 7.26 -1.02 13.28
C VAL A 143 5.77 -0.83 13.56
N ALA A 144 5.00 -1.89 13.80
CA ALA A 144 3.56 -1.78 14.03
C ALA A 144 3.20 -0.83 15.18
N GLY A 145 4.03 -0.78 16.24
CA GLY A 145 3.79 0.06 17.42
C GLY A 145 3.79 1.57 17.17
N TYR A 146 4.23 2.03 16.01
CA TYR A 146 4.14 3.45 15.62
C TYR A 146 2.76 3.86 15.13
N PHE A 147 1.89 2.90 14.72
CA PHE A 147 0.70 3.19 13.95
C PHE A 147 -0.60 2.87 14.70
N ASP A 148 -1.47 3.86 14.78
CA ASP A 148 -2.85 3.73 15.27
C ASP A 148 -3.73 4.78 14.58
N PRO A 149 -4.74 4.37 13.74
CA PRO A 149 -5.12 3.00 13.39
C PRO A 149 -4.27 2.36 12.27
N ILE A 150 -4.40 1.04 12.11
CA ILE A 150 -3.96 0.30 10.92
C ILE A 150 -5.21 -0.17 10.19
N LEU A 151 -5.49 0.40 9.02
CA LEU A 151 -6.63 0.03 8.17
C LEU A 151 -6.15 -0.50 6.82
N ASP A 152 -6.64 -1.68 6.47
CA ASP A 152 -6.40 -2.31 5.18
C ASP A 152 -7.70 -2.53 4.38
N ALA A 153 -7.58 -2.58 3.05
CA ALA A 153 -8.72 -2.69 2.15
C ALA A 153 -9.55 -3.96 2.39
N PHE A 154 -8.90 -5.05 2.77
CA PHE A 154 -9.58 -6.32 3.01
C PHE A 154 -10.42 -6.29 4.28
N SER A 155 -9.88 -5.75 5.38
CA SER A 155 -10.61 -5.57 6.65
C SER A 155 -11.78 -4.61 6.52
N VAL A 156 -11.63 -3.55 5.70
CA VAL A 156 -12.67 -2.52 5.50
C VAL A 156 -13.69 -2.92 4.42
N GLY A 157 -13.32 -3.82 3.50
CA GLY A 157 -14.14 -4.19 2.35
C GLY A 157 -14.32 -3.06 1.34
N SER A 158 -13.31 -2.18 1.19
CA SER A 158 -13.36 -1.00 0.30
C SER A 158 -11.98 -0.66 -0.21
N ALA A 159 -11.89 -0.15 -1.45
CA ALA A 159 -10.65 0.33 -2.02
C ALA A 159 -10.29 1.75 -1.55
N LYS A 160 -9.01 2.12 -1.71
CA LYS A 160 -8.48 3.43 -1.29
C LYS A 160 -8.97 4.59 -2.15
N ALA A 161 -9.09 4.39 -3.47
CA ALA A 161 -9.36 5.45 -4.44
C ALA A 161 -10.63 6.29 -4.16
N GLU A 162 -11.64 5.71 -3.50
CA GLU A 162 -12.90 6.39 -3.17
C GLU A 162 -12.82 7.30 -1.93
N GLY A 163 -11.68 7.37 -1.27
CA GLY A 163 -11.49 8.19 -0.07
C GLY A 163 -12.19 7.67 1.20
N ARG A 164 -13.00 6.61 1.11
CA ARG A 164 -13.74 6.06 2.25
C ARG A 164 -12.81 5.56 3.35
N MET A 165 -11.80 4.79 3.00
CA MET A 165 -10.83 4.25 3.96
C MET A 165 -10.11 5.36 4.73
N PHE A 166 -9.74 6.44 4.05
CA PHE A 166 -9.09 7.60 4.69
C PHE A 166 -10.01 8.30 5.69
N ARG A 167 -11.30 8.47 5.36
CA ARG A 167 -12.28 9.02 6.31
C ARG A 167 -12.47 8.13 7.52
N MET A 168 -12.56 6.82 7.32
CA MET A 168 -12.65 5.85 8.42
C MET A 168 -11.40 5.88 9.30
N ALA A 169 -10.22 6.00 8.70
CA ALA A 169 -8.97 6.10 9.43
C ALA A 169 -8.92 7.39 10.27
N ALA A 170 -9.30 8.53 9.70
CA ALA A 170 -9.38 9.81 10.41
C ALA A 170 -10.41 9.77 11.55
N GLU A 171 -11.53 9.09 11.36
CA GLU A 171 -12.56 8.89 12.39
C GLU A 171 -12.03 8.00 13.53
N ALA A 172 -11.44 6.85 13.20
CA ALA A 172 -10.84 5.93 14.18
C ALA A 172 -9.74 6.60 15.00
N ALA A 173 -9.00 7.50 14.39
CA ALA A 173 -7.97 8.31 15.04
C ALA A 173 -8.53 9.44 15.92
N GLY A 174 -9.83 9.74 15.86
CA GLY A 174 -10.42 10.91 16.52
C GLY A 174 -10.05 12.24 15.86
N GLU A 175 -9.67 12.23 14.58
CA GLU A 175 -9.19 13.40 13.83
C GLU A 175 -10.16 13.82 12.70
N SER A 176 -11.43 13.41 12.79
CA SER A 176 -12.46 13.77 11.81
C SER A 176 -12.57 15.30 11.67
N GLY A 177 -12.54 15.76 10.42
CA GLY A 177 -12.62 17.19 10.08
C GLY A 177 -11.31 17.96 10.22
N ARG A 178 -10.20 17.30 10.56
CA ARG A 178 -8.84 17.89 10.53
C ARG A 178 -8.13 17.54 9.24
N VAL A 179 -7.30 18.44 8.77
CA VAL A 179 -6.46 18.20 7.60
C VAL A 179 -5.20 17.45 8.07
N GLY A 180 -5.12 16.18 7.68
CA GLY A 180 -3.94 15.35 7.89
C GLY A 180 -3.17 15.14 6.58
N TRP A 181 -2.20 14.24 6.63
CA TRP A 181 -1.38 13.87 5.50
C TRP A 181 -1.61 12.41 5.12
N HIS A 182 -1.43 12.10 3.84
CA HIS A 182 -1.25 10.73 3.40
C HIS A 182 -0.02 10.62 2.52
N VAL A 183 0.82 9.63 2.80
CA VAL A 183 2.09 9.36 2.13
C VAL A 183 1.99 8.00 1.46
N GLY A 184 2.15 7.94 0.14
CA GLY A 184 2.03 6.68 -0.61
C GLY A 184 2.64 6.79 -2.00
N ASP A 185 2.84 5.64 -2.68
CA ASP A 185 3.56 5.53 -3.95
C ASP A 185 2.65 5.59 -5.19
N LYS A 186 1.34 5.35 -5.04
CA LYS A 186 0.41 5.26 -6.18
C LYS A 186 -0.44 6.50 -6.35
N TYR A 187 -0.20 7.25 -7.43
CA TYR A 187 -0.97 8.45 -7.72
C TYR A 187 -2.49 8.20 -7.71
N GLY A 188 -2.96 7.13 -8.38
CA GLY A 188 -4.38 6.83 -8.54
C GLY A 188 -5.12 6.49 -7.25
N SER A 189 -4.49 5.83 -6.30
CA SER A 189 -5.10 5.43 -5.03
C SER A 189 -4.71 6.34 -3.87
N ASP A 190 -3.44 6.70 -3.75
CA ASP A 190 -2.94 7.44 -2.60
C ASP A 190 -3.19 8.94 -2.75
N VAL A 191 -2.84 9.53 -3.90
CA VAL A 191 -3.05 10.97 -4.11
C VAL A 191 -4.53 11.28 -4.32
N VAL A 192 -5.19 10.57 -5.25
CA VAL A 192 -6.60 10.80 -5.56
C VAL A 192 -7.49 10.47 -4.36
N GLY A 193 -7.26 9.32 -3.70
CA GLY A 193 -8.05 8.90 -2.54
C GLY A 193 -7.87 9.82 -1.34
N ALA A 194 -6.65 10.26 -1.04
CA ALA A 194 -6.37 11.22 0.03
C ALA A 194 -7.08 12.56 -0.22
N ARG A 195 -7.01 13.10 -1.44
CA ARG A 195 -7.73 14.33 -1.82
C ARG A 195 -9.24 14.20 -1.68
N ALA A 196 -9.82 13.07 -2.08
CA ALA A 196 -11.25 12.80 -1.94
C ALA A 196 -11.70 12.75 -0.46
N ALA A 197 -10.78 12.56 0.47
CA ALA A 197 -11.00 12.61 1.91
C ALA A 197 -10.58 13.93 2.58
N GLY A 198 -10.08 14.91 1.80
CA GLY A 198 -9.60 16.20 2.33
C GLY A 198 -8.21 16.15 2.97
N LEU A 199 -7.44 15.08 2.74
CA LEU A 199 -6.07 14.97 3.22
C LEU A 199 -5.09 15.59 2.22
N ARG A 200 -3.90 15.99 2.70
CA ARG A 200 -2.78 16.45 1.89
C ARG A 200 -1.96 15.25 1.43
N PRO A 201 -1.92 14.93 0.13
CA PRO A 201 -1.12 13.82 -0.35
C PRO A 201 0.35 14.20 -0.49
N VAL A 202 1.23 13.24 -0.18
CA VAL A 202 2.66 13.25 -0.54
C VAL A 202 2.92 11.98 -1.34
N LEU A 203 3.34 12.13 -2.59
CA LEU A 203 3.67 11.03 -3.47
C LEU A 203 5.12 10.60 -3.25
N VAL A 204 5.33 9.34 -2.91
CA VAL A 204 6.65 8.71 -2.86
C VAL A 204 6.97 8.17 -4.25
N ASP A 205 7.82 8.87 -4.97
CA ASP A 205 8.18 8.55 -6.36
C ASP A 205 9.66 8.19 -6.46
N ARG A 206 10.02 7.05 -5.90
CA ARG A 206 11.41 6.57 -5.78
C ARG A 206 12.13 6.40 -7.11
N CYS A 207 11.38 6.22 -8.19
CA CYS A 207 11.92 5.96 -9.53
C CYS A 207 11.76 7.13 -10.51
N GLY A 208 11.13 8.24 -10.10
CA GLY A 208 10.88 9.39 -10.97
C GLY A 208 9.83 9.12 -12.06
N ALA A 209 8.88 8.23 -11.80
CA ALA A 209 7.83 7.85 -12.75
C ALA A 209 6.74 8.94 -12.93
N HIS A 210 6.64 9.88 -11.98
CA HIS A 210 5.61 10.93 -11.95
C HIS A 210 6.21 12.34 -11.87
N PRO A 211 7.06 12.76 -12.83
CA PRO A 211 7.73 14.06 -12.78
C PRO A 211 6.78 15.26 -12.78
N ASP A 212 5.58 15.09 -13.35
CA ASP A 212 4.54 16.12 -13.49
C ASP A 212 3.42 15.99 -12.44
N ALA A 213 3.64 15.25 -11.33
CA ALA A 213 2.65 15.13 -10.27
C ALA A 213 2.29 16.50 -9.69
N ASP A 214 0.98 16.77 -9.55
CA ASP A 214 0.43 18.02 -9.05
C ASP A 214 0.27 18.06 -7.52
N CYS A 215 1.10 17.29 -6.80
CA CYS A 215 1.16 17.21 -5.33
C CYS A 215 2.61 17.27 -4.85
N ALA A 216 2.81 17.35 -3.53
CA ALA A 216 4.13 17.17 -2.95
C ALA A 216 4.68 15.79 -3.35
N ARG A 217 5.91 15.76 -3.85
CA ARG A 217 6.60 14.57 -4.33
C ARG A 217 7.95 14.44 -3.64
N ILE A 218 8.26 13.24 -3.19
CA ILE A 218 9.53 12.88 -2.57
C ILE A 218 10.09 11.60 -3.19
N GLU A 219 11.39 11.44 -3.20
CA GLU A 219 12.08 10.22 -3.64
C GLU A 219 12.53 9.35 -2.46
N ASP A 220 12.70 9.98 -1.28
CA ASP A 220 13.10 9.34 -0.02
C ASP A 220 12.22 9.88 1.12
N LEU A 221 11.84 9.02 2.05
CA LEU A 221 10.96 9.41 3.16
C LEU A 221 11.60 10.44 4.12
N ARG A 222 12.91 10.62 4.13
CA ARG A 222 13.57 11.68 4.91
C ARG A 222 13.11 13.07 4.49
N GLU A 223 12.79 13.26 3.22
CA GLU A 223 12.28 14.53 2.70
C GLU A 223 10.91 14.91 3.29
N LEU A 224 10.14 13.92 3.76
CA LEU A 224 8.88 14.15 4.45
C LEU A 224 9.06 15.00 5.72
N LEU A 225 10.19 14.85 6.43
CA LEU A 225 10.46 15.60 7.66
C LEU A 225 10.50 17.11 7.38
N GLU A 226 11.06 17.52 6.24
CA GLU A 226 11.10 18.94 5.83
C GLU A 226 9.71 19.45 5.44
N ILE A 227 8.94 18.64 4.73
CA ILE A 227 7.56 18.98 4.34
C ILE A 227 6.70 19.20 5.59
N ILE A 228 6.75 18.29 6.56
CA ILE A 228 5.98 18.38 7.79
C ILE A 228 6.44 19.56 8.65
N ALA A 229 7.77 19.79 8.77
CA ALA A 229 8.31 20.90 9.55
C ALA A 229 7.96 22.28 8.95
N SER A 230 7.80 22.38 7.63
CA SER A 230 7.45 23.61 6.92
C SER A 230 5.93 23.83 6.79
N ALA A 231 5.11 22.86 7.19
CA ALA A 231 3.68 22.98 7.07
C ALA A 231 3.14 24.09 7.99
N PRO A 232 2.25 24.98 7.49
CA PRO A 232 1.65 26.00 8.31
C PRO A 232 0.84 25.36 9.45
N GLU A 233 0.98 25.93 10.66
CA GLU A 233 0.08 25.59 11.77
C GLU A 233 -1.35 25.93 11.35
N GLU A 234 -2.24 24.93 11.32
CA GLU A 234 -3.64 25.20 11.01
C GLU A 234 -4.33 25.78 12.22
N ASP A 235 -4.68 27.05 12.15
CA ASP A 235 -5.65 27.65 13.05
C ASP A 235 -6.99 26.95 12.83
N GLY A 236 -7.44 26.21 13.84
CA GLY A 236 -8.75 25.55 13.79
C GLY A 236 -9.87 26.57 13.64
N LEU A 237 -10.70 26.34 12.61
CA LEU A 237 -12.02 26.97 12.51
C LEU A 237 -12.95 26.44 13.60
#